data_cc520aa85c7f9472d7e40e3d3e98f63e
#
_entry.id   cc520aa85c7f9472d7e40e3d3e98f63e
#
_cell.length_a   1.000
_cell.length_b   1.000
_cell.length_c   1.000
_cell.angle_alpha   90.00
_cell.angle_beta   90.00
_cell.angle_gamma   90.00
#
_symmetry.space_group_name_H-M   'P 1'
#
loop_
_entity.id
_entity.type
_entity.pdbx_description
1 polymer ?
#
loop_
_entity_poly.entity_id
_entity_poly.type
_entity_poly.pdbx_seq_one_letter_code
_entity_poly.pdbx_strand_id
1 'polypeptide(L)'
;MRANRNEYVDALMTRRHNGLVKVLTGIRRCGKSYLLSVLFKERLVAEGVPEDHIIEIPLDKMEFAHCRDAVRLGEQVKAALVQDGRWNYVFIDEVQLTRKVLPPDVDLARIAPEDREDAYLTFYDTLNDLRQTDKVDVYVTGSNSKMLSKDIDTNFADRGFQIRVHPLSFAEYCEAKQPEDKAAALSDYLVWGGMPLAVAEDDENARARYLVSLFDEVYASDIKKRYRLKDDYVLKRLIDVLSSATGSLTNPHRLRNALESVLKAGPSDHTVANYVEYLEDAFLFSEAKRWDVKGKRYLDYPLKYYSEDPGLRNARLGFRDVEPSHMLENVIFNELCARGCQVDVGVVDVGDRRHEIDFVVNRVPGKLYIQVALELPTDEKRRQELLPLRRSDDFFRKMLIVGRYGAPRLTSDGIVEVGAIPFLLDRTILDKALAG
;
A
#
# COMPACT_ATOMS: atom_id res chain seq x y z
N MET A 1 -6.22 -19.83 -10.89
CA MET A 1 -6.33 -18.36 -11.03
C MET A 1 -4.94 -17.76 -11.09
N ARG A 2 -4.65 -16.84 -12.03
CA ARG A 2 -3.36 -16.16 -12.15
C ARG A 2 -3.58 -14.69 -12.55
N ALA A 3 -3.00 -13.76 -11.81
CA ALA A 3 -2.83 -12.36 -12.20
C ALA A 3 -1.35 -12.16 -12.56
N ASN A 4 -1.05 -11.60 -13.74
CA ASN A 4 0.33 -11.49 -14.21
C ASN A 4 1.09 -10.32 -13.58
N ARG A 5 0.39 -9.33 -13.01
CA ARG A 5 0.99 -8.18 -12.33
C ARG A 5 2.09 -7.49 -13.15
N ASN A 6 1.86 -7.39 -14.45
CA ASN A 6 2.85 -6.96 -15.44
C ASN A 6 3.54 -5.64 -15.06
N GLU A 7 2.81 -4.69 -14.49
CA GLU A 7 3.38 -3.39 -14.11
C GLU A 7 4.48 -3.50 -13.06
N TYR A 8 4.29 -4.37 -12.07
CA TYR A 8 5.33 -4.62 -11.07
C TYR A 8 6.52 -5.36 -11.68
N VAL A 9 6.25 -6.35 -12.53
CA VAL A 9 7.29 -7.08 -13.25
C VAL A 9 8.08 -6.13 -14.14
N ASP A 10 7.43 -5.29 -14.95
CA ASP A 10 8.08 -4.32 -15.83
C ASP A 10 8.83 -3.24 -15.04
N ALA A 11 8.30 -2.81 -13.88
CA ALA A 11 9.02 -1.91 -12.99
C ALA A 11 10.31 -2.53 -12.43
N LEU A 12 10.31 -3.82 -12.07
CA LEU A 12 11.50 -4.55 -11.66
C LEU A 12 12.46 -4.70 -12.82
N MET A 13 11.98 -5.10 -14.01
CA MET A 13 12.80 -5.26 -15.21
C MET A 13 13.52 -3.98 -15.63
N THR A 14 12.81 -2.85 -15.62
CA THR A 14 13.37 -1.53 -16.01
C THR A 14 14.48 -1.07 -15.07
N ARG A 15 14.49 -1.55 -13.83
CA ARG A 15 15.43 -1.13 -12.79
C ARG A 15 16.54 -2.14 -12.50
N ARG A 16 16.67 -3.16 -13.33
CA ARG A 16 17.80 -4.11 -13.24
C ARG A 16 19.14 -3.39 -13.40
N HIS A 17 20.15 -3.89 -12.71
CA HIS A 17 21.55 -3.50 -12.87
C HIS A 17 21.83 -2.01 -12.61
N ASN A 18 20.96 -1.32 -11.86
CA ASN A 18 21.10 0.10 -11.56
C ASN A 18 21.89 0.38 -10.27
N GLY A 19 22.46 -0.66 -9.65
CA GLY A 19 23.26 -0.54 -8.43
C GLY A 19 22.43 -0.26 -7.15
N LEU A 20 21.08 -0.27 -7.23
CA LEU A 20 20.20 -0.09 -6.08
C LEU A 20 19.60 -1.42 -5.65
N VAL A 21 19.36 -1.61 -4.37
CA VAL A 21 18.54 -2.71 -3.86
C VAL A 21 17.07 -2.44 -4.15
N LYS A 22 16.36 -3.39 -4.75
CA LYS A 22 14.92 -3.31 -5.02
C LYS A 22 14.16 -3.84 -3.82
N VAL A 23 13.37 -2.98 -3.22
CA VAL A 23 12.68 -3.27 -1.96
C VAL A 23 11.17 -3.34 -2.20
N LEU A 24 10.61 -4.55 -2.16
CA LEU A 24 9.19 -4.79 -2.32
C LEU A 24 8.50 -4.71 -0.96
N THR A 25 7.68 -3.68 -0.77
CA THR A 25 6.91 -3.46 0.45
C THR A 25 5.42 -3.68 0.21
N GLY A 26 4.63 -3.72 1.26
CA GLY A 26 3.18 -3.82 1.17
C GLY A 26 2.59 -4.73 2.22
N ILE A 27 1.26 -4.71 2.34
CA ILE A 27 0.53 -5.48 3.32
C ILE A 27 0.89 -6.97 3.26
N ARG A 28 0.89 -7.63 4.39
CA ARG A 28 1.18 -9.07 4.45
C ARG A 28 0.15 -9.86 3.62
N ARG A 29 0.64 -10.87 2.85
CA ARG A 29 -0.16 -11.73 1.96
C ARG A 29 -0.76 -11.04 0.72
N CYS A 30 -0.30 -9.84 0.35
CA CYS A 30 -0.69 -9.21 -0.93
C CYS A 30 0.02 -9.81 -2.17
N GLY A 31 0.92 -10.79 -1.98
CA GLY A 31 1.57 -11.51 -3.08
C GLY A 31 3.00 -11.05 -3.43
N LYS A 32 3.73 -10.37 -2.51
CA LYS A 32 5.14 -9.96 -2.74
C LYS A 32 6.06 -11.11 -3.09
N SER A 33 6.05 -12.18 -2.28
CA SER A 33 6.87 -13.38 -2.51
C SER A 33 6.53 -14.04 -3.84
N TYR A 34 5.24 -14.15 -4.18
CA TYR A 34 4.78 -14.70 -5.46
C TYR A 34 5.24 -13.82 -6.65
N LEU A 35 5.14 -12.50 -6.51
CA LEU A 35 5.62 -11.56 -7.53
C LEU A 35 7.12 -11.76 -7.80
N LEU A 36 7.94 -11.90 -6.76
CA LEU A 36 9.38 -12.02 -6.88
C LEU A 36 9.80 -13.43 -7.33
N SER A 37 9.40 -14.47 -6.59
CA SER A 37 9.89 -15.85 -6.78
C SER A 37 9.16 -16.61 -7.89
N VAL A 38 8.03 -16.10 -8.41
CA VAL A 38 7.35 -16.73 -9.54
C VAL A 38 7.34 -15.82 -10.75
N LEU A 39 6.62 -14.68 -10.69
CA LEU A 39 6.37 -13.87 -11.88
C LEU A 39 7.64 -13.21 -12.42
N PHE A 40 8.43 -12.60 -11.55
CA PHE A 40 9.69 -11.96 -11.96
C PHE A 40 10.76 -12.98 -12.35
N LYS A 41 10.87 -14.11 -11.60
CA LYS A 41 11.74 -15.23 -11.96
C LYS A 41 11.41 -15.78 -13.35
N GLU A 42 10.15 -16.10 -13.63
CA GLU A 42 9.71 -16.55 -14.95
C GLU A 42 10.09 -15.56 -16.08
N ARG A 43 9.95 -14.26 -15.81
CA ARG A 43 10.33 -13.22 -16.77
C ARG A 43 11.83 -13.17 -17.01
N LEU A 44 12.66 -13.30 -15.98
CA LEU A 44 14.12 -13.37 -16.11
C LEU A 44 14.55 -14.60 -16.92
N VAL A 45 13.99 -15.77 -16.61
CA VAL A 45 14.29 -17.01 -17.35
C VAL A 45 13.85 -16.89 -18.82
N ALA A 46 12.69 -16.31 -19.09
CA ALA A 46 12.22 -16.05 -20.46
C ALA A 46 13.12 -15.08 -21.23
N GLU A 47 13.86 -14.19 -20.55
CA GLU A 47 14.88 -13.32 -21.16
C GLU A 47 16.29 -13.97 -21.21
N GLY A 48 16.40 -15.26 -20.88
CA GLY A 48 17.63 -16.04 -21.01
C GLY A 48 18.55 -16.02 -19.79
N VAL A 49 18.07 -15.57 -18.62
CA VAL A 49 18.82 -15.71 -17.36
C VAL A 49 18.78 -17.18 -16.94
N PRO A 50 19.94 -17.83 -16.72
CA PRO A 50 19.97 -19.19 -16.22
C PRO A 50 19.42 -19.28 -14.79
N GLU A 51 18.75 -20.38 -14.46
CA GLU A 51 18.12 -20.54 -13.15
C GLU A 51 19.14 -20.56 -11.99
N ASP A 52 20.34 -21.06 -12.21
CA ASP A 52 21.42 -21.09 -11.23
C ASP A 52 21.99 -19.69 -10.90
N HIS A 53 21.69 -18.68 -11.72
CA HIS A 53 21.97 -17.27 -11.45
C HIS A 53 20.87 -16.58 -10.64
N ILE A 54 19.78 -17.26 -10.28
CA ILE A 54 18.69 -16.74 -9.48
C ILE A 54 18.74 -17.40 -8.10
N ILE A 55 19.25 -16.65 -7.12
CA ILE A 55 19.50 -17.12 -5.76
C ILE A 55 18.33 -16.71 -4.88
N GLU A 56 17.58 -17.67 -4.37
CA GLU A 56 16.40 -17.41 -3.54
C GLU A 56 16.65 -17.77 -2.08
N ILE A 57 16.46 -16.83 -1.16
CA ILE A 57 16.62 -17.00 0.30
C ILE A 57 15.34 -16.58 1.02
N PRO A 58 14.36 -17.49 1.14
CA PRO A 58 13.14 -17.26 1.89
C PRO A 58 13.39 -17.45 3.40
N LEU A 59 13.57 -16.35 4.13
CA LEU A 59 13.95 -16.35 5.54
C LEU A 59 12.85 -16.90 6.48
N ASP A 60 11.61 -17.02 6.02
CA ASP A 60 10.53 -17.65 6.76
C ASP A 60 10.65 -19.18 6.82
N LYS A 61 11.33 -19.81 5.86
CA LYS A 61 11.54 -21.26 5.82
C LYS A 61 12.62 -21.71 6.82
N MET A 62 12.40 -22.91 7.39
CA MET A 62 13.31 -23.48 8.39
C MET A 62 14.69 -23.79 7.85
N GLU A 63 14.83 -24.17 6.59
CA GLU A 63 16.12 -24.44 5.94
C GLU A 63 17.04 -23.21 5.91
N PHE A 64 16.45 -21.99 5.85
CA PHE A 64 17.18 -20.73 5.88
C PHE A 64 17.16 -20.06 7.27
N ALA A 65 16.81 -20.77 8.34
CA ALA A 65 16.78 -20.21 9.69
C ALA A 65 18.16 -19.68 10.15
N HIS A 66 19.24 -20.26 9.65
CA HIS A 66 20.61 -19.81 9.91
C HIS A 66 20.93 -18.47 9.21
N CYS A 67 20.31 -18.19 8.06
CA CYS A 67 20.44 -16.92 7.33
C CYS A 67 19.67 -15.74 7.99
N ARG A 68 18.95 -15.98 9.09
CA ARG A 68 18.40 -14.90 9.92
C ARG A 68 19.48 -14.16 10.72
N ASP A 69 20.68 -14.62 10.73
CA ASP A 69 21.89 -13.93 11.14
C ASP A 69 22.40 -13.07 9.97
N ALA A 70 22.61 -11.76 10.20
CA ALA A 70 22.98 -10.82 9.13
C ALA A 70 24.31 -11.20 8.45
N VAL A 71 25.30 -11.67 9.20
CA VAL A 71 26.61 -12.07 8.64
C VAL A 71 26.46 -13.35 7.81
N ARG A 72 25.79 -14.37 8.38
CA ARG A 72 25.57 -15.65 7.68
C ARG A 72 24.73 -15.51 6.43
N LEU A 73 23.80 -14.55 6.40
CA LEU A 73 23.04 -14.22 5.19
C LEU A 73 23.99 -13.80 4.05
N GLY A 74 24.91 -12.88 4.34
CA GLY A 74 25.90 -12.43 3.35
C GLY A 74 26.82 -13.56 2.87
N GLU A 75 27.30 -14.40 3.80
CA GLU A 75 28.13 -15.57 3.49
C GLU A 75 27.40 -16.57 2.59
N GLN A 76 26.13 -16.90 2.93
CA GLN A 76 25.30 -17.81 2.14
C GLN A 76 25.06 -17.31 0.72
N VAL A 77 24.75 -16.02 0.55
CA VAL A 77 24.57 -15.41 -0.77
C VAL A 77 25.87 -15.50 -1.57
N LYS A 78 27.02 -15.05 -0.98
CA LYS A 78 28.32 -15.06 -1.66
C LYS A 78 28.76 -16.45 -2.07
N ALA A 79 28.48 -17.47 -1.25
CA ALA A 79 28.80 -18.87 -1.58
C ALA A 79 27.93 -19.42 -2.73
N ALA A 80 26.76 -18.86 -2.98
CA ALA A 80 25.87 -19.29 -4.06
C ALA A 80 26.09 -18.53 -5.38
N LEU A 81 26.92 -17.48 -5.41
CA LEU A 81 27.18 -16.69 -6.62
C LEU A 81 27.89 -17.50 -7.69
N VAL A 82 27.37 -17.47 -8.91
CA VAL A 82 28.04 -18.03 -10.11
C VAL A 82 29.02 -17.01 -10.66
N GLN A 83 30.30 -17.43 -10.83
CA GLN A 83 31.43 -16.58 -11.22
C GLN A 83 31.81 -16.77 -12.70
N ASP A 84 30.86 -16.52 -13.61
CA ASP A 84 31.07 -16.68 -15.07
C ASP A 84 30.93 -15.36 -15.84
N GLY A 85 30.91 -14.23 -15.12
CA GLY A 85 30.81 -12.88 -15.68
C GLY A 85 29.39 -12.43 -16.06
N ARG A 86 28.36 -13.27 -15.83
CA ARG A 86 26.94 -12.89 -15.97
C ARG A 86 26.40 -12.35 -14.67
N TRP A 87 25.21 -11.72 -14.72
CA TRP A 87 24.55 -11.17 -13.56
C TRP A 87 23.90 -12.27 -12.72
N ASN A 88 24.09 -12.19 -11.39
CA ASN A 88 23.36 -12.95 -10.39
C ASN A 88 22.22 -12.09 -9.82
N TYR A 89 21.04 -12.70 -9.66
CA TYR A 89 19.83 -12.07 -9.12
C TYR A 89 19.53 -12.68 -7.75
N VAL A 90 19.63 -11.87 -6.70
CA VAL A 90 19.47 -12.34 -5.31
C VAL A 90 18.13 -11.93 -4.77
N PHE A 91 17.26 -12.89 -4.43
CA PHE A 91 15.95 -12.68 -3.88
C PHE A 91 15.94 -13.06 -2.40
N ILE A 92 15.77 -12.08 -1.51
CA ILE A 92 15.68 -12.30 -0.05
C ILE A 92 14.25 -11.99 0.38
N ASP A 93 13.50 -13.03 0.76
CA ASP A 93 12.10 -12.86 1.18
C ASP A 93 12.00 -12.70 2.70
N GLU A 94 11.10 -11.81 3.16
CA GLU A 94 10.84 -11.47 4.55
C GLU A 94 12.11 -11.00 5.30
N VAL A 95 12.86 -10.05 4.71
CA VAL A 95 14.16 -9.55 5.22
C VAL A 95 14.11 -9.06 6.68
N GLN A 96 12.94 -8.61 7.17
CA GLN A 96 12.75 -8.20 8.56
C GLN A 96 12.88 -9.35 9.58
N LEU A 97 12.99 -10.61 9.15
CA LEU A 97 13.31 -11.74 10.04
C LEU A 97 14.79 -11.80 10.39
N THR A 98 15.63 -11.03 9.72
CA THR A 98 17.07 -10.96 10.00
C THR A 98 17.32 -10.30 11.36
N ARG A 99 18.26 -10.85 12.10
CA ARG A 99 18.66 -10.36 13.42
C ARG A 99 19.98 -9.61 13.30
N LYS A 100 20.10 -8.53 14.06
CA LYS A 100 21.39 -7.83 14.23
C LYS A 100 22.39 -8.71 14.97
N VAL A 101 23.65 -8.61 14.62
CA VAL A 101 24.75 -9.42 15.14
C VAL A 101 25.86 -8.53 15.66
N LEU A 102 26.32 -8.78 16.89
CA LEU A 102 27.53 -8.15 17.40
C LEU A 102 28.75 -8.89 16.83
N PRO A 103 29.67 -8.21 16.12
CA PRO A 103 30.91 -8.84 15.68
C PRO A 103 31.71 -9.38 16.86
N PRO A 104 32.36 -10.56 16.71
CA PRO A 104 33.01 -11.23 17.84
C PRO A 104 34.21 -10.48 18.42
N ASP A 105 34.79 -9.55 17.68
CA ASP A 105 35.90 -8.68 18.07
C ASP A 105 35.48 -7.35 18.72
N VAL A 106 34.18 -7.11 18.83
CA VAL A 106 33.61 -5.88 19.42
C VAL A 106 33.30 -6.09 20.92
N ASP A 107 33.93 -5.29 21.75
CA ASP A 107 33.67 -5.24 23.22
C ASP A 107 32.77 -4.04 23.52
N LEU A 108 31.52 -4.28 23.83
CA LEU A 108 30.52 -3.23 24.17
C LEU A 108 30.88 -2.45 25.42
N ALA A 109 31.76 -2.98 26.31
CA ALA A 109 32.23 -2.26 27.51
C ALA A 109 33.17 -1.09 27.17
N ARG A 110 33.77 -1.11 25.96
CA ARG A 110 34.66 -0.07 25.43
C ARG A 110 33.95 0.97 24.58
N ILE A 111 32.66 0.77 24.32
CA ILE A 111 31.84 1.66 23.49
C ILE A 111 30.94 2.52 24.39
N ALA A 112 30.85 3.81 24.08
CA ALA A 112 29.96 4.72 24.79
C ALA A 112 28.51 4.20 24.74
N PRO A 113 27.72 4.33 25.83
CA PRO A 113 26.35 3.77 25.86
C PRO A 113 25.46 4.21 24.70
N GLU A 114 25.62 5.42 24.24
CA GLU A 114 24.90 6.03 23.10
C GLU A 114 25.25 5.37 21.76
N ASP A 115 26.47 4.87 21.57
CA ASP A 115 26.96 4.30 20.30
C ASP A 115 26.83 2.76 20.25
N ARG A 116 26.38 2.11 21.32
CA ARG A 116 26.31 0.64 21.40
C ARG A 116 25.38 0.00 20.39
N GLU A 117 24.29 0.70 20.00
CA GLU A 117 23.39 0.19 18.97
C GLU A 117 24.07 0.15 17.60
N ASP A 118 24.94 1.08 17.29
CA ASP A 118 25.68 1.17 16.02
C ASP A 118 26.81 0.14 15.90
N ALA A 119 27.16 -0.52 17.03
CA ALA A 119 28.15 -1.59 17.04
C ALA A 119 27.63 -2.93 16.44
N TYR A 120 26.32 -3.04 16.21
CA TYR A 120 25.72 -4.25 15.65
C TYR A 120 25.64 -4.18 14.13
N LEU A 121 26.06 -5.25 13.46
CA LEU A 121 25.78 -5.47 12.04
C LEU A 121 24.31 -5.84 11.84
N THR A 122 23.73 -5.23 10.86
CA THR A 122 22.31 -5.39 10.50
C THR A 122 22.18 -5.95 9.08
N PHE A 123 20.96 -6.28 8.67
CA PHE A 123 20.74 -6.66 7.27
C PHE A 123 21.04 -5.50 6.29
N TYR A 124 21.01 -4.24 6.73
CA TYR A 124 21.40 -3.10 5.88
C TYR A 124 22.87 -3.17 5.50
N ASP A 125 23.75 -3.57 6.45
CA ASP A 125 25.17 -3.75 6.18
C ASP A 125 25.39 -4.87 5.18
N THR A 126 24.68 -5.99 5.35
CA THR A 126 24.71 -7.11 4.41
C THR A 126 24.22 -6.71 3.02
N LEU A 127 23.10 -6.00 2.92
CA LEU A 127 22.59 -5.55 1.61
C LEU A 127 23.52 -4.54 0.94
N ASN A 128 24.16 -3.66 1.71
CA ASN A 128 25.16 -2.72 1.20
C ASN A 128 26.38 -3.43 0.64
N ASP A 129 26.86 -4.46 1.32
CA ASP A 129 28.01 -5.28 0.88
C ASP A 129 27.64 -6.06 -0.40
N LEU A 130 26.49 -6.73 -0.43
CA LEU A 130 26.02 -7.46 -1.60
C LEU A 130 25.81 -6.55 -2.81
N ARG A 131 25.25 -5.34 -2.62
CA ARG A 131 25.06 -4.36 -3.70
C ARG A 131 26.36 -3.89 -4.33
N GLN A 132 27.46 -3.89 -3.58
CA GLN A 132 28.80 -3.50 -4.06
C GLN A 132 29.55 -4.67 -4.71
N THR A 133 29.04 -5.90 -4.61
CA THR A 133 29.60 -7.07 -5.26
C THR A 133 29.35 -6.99 -6.77
N ASP A 134 30.37 -7.23 -7.57
CA ASP A 134 30.27 -7.16 -9.04
C ASP A 134 29.23 -8.16 -9.57
N LYS A 135 28.44 -7.73 -10.57
CA LYS A 135 27.40 -8.57 -11.20
C LYS A 135 26.38 -9.17 -10.23
N VAL A 136 26.07 -8.49 -9.14
CA VAL A 136 25.01 -8.87 -8.19
C VAL A 136 23.90 -7.83 -8.20
N ASP A 137 22.66 -8.29 -8.38
CA ASP A 137 21.45 -7.46 -8.34
C ASP A 137 20.51 -7.97 -7.26
N VAL A 138 20.19 -7.12 -6.27
CA VAL A 138 19.53 -7.55 -5.02
C VAL A 138 18.09 -7.07 -4.96
N TYR A 139 17.21 -7.99 -4.60
CA TYR A 139 15.77 -7.79 -4.44
C TYR A 139 15.34 -8.33 -3.08
N VAL A 140 14.65 -7.52 -2.30
CA VAL A 140 14.18 -7.93 -0.97
C VAL A 140 12.70 -7.69 -0.82
N THR A 141 12.03 -8.52 -0.01
CA THR A 141 10.65 -8.25 0.39
C THR A 141 10.56 -7.97 1.88
N GLY A 142 9.55 -7.18 2.25
CA GLY A 142 9.21 -6.94 3.64
C GLY A 142 7.78 -6.45 3.82
N SER A 143 7.18 -6.80 4.95
CA SER A 143 5.79 -6.45 5.29
C SER A 143 5.67 -5.27 6.25
N ASN A 144 6.72 -4.45 6.38
CA ASN A 144 6.77 -3.32 7.29
C ASN A 144 7.25 -2.04 6.59
N SER A 145 6.47 -0.95 6.68
CA SER A 145 6.86 0.34 6.14
C SER A 145 8.04 0.96 6.91
N LYS A 146 8.07 0.86 8.24
CA LYS A 146 9.13 1.48 9.07
C LYS A 146 10.52 0.92 8.80
N MET A 147 10.65 -0.39 8.62
CA MET A 147 11.95 -1.01 8.31
C MET A 147 12.49 -0.61 6.95
N LEU A 148 11.64 -0.04 6.09
CA LEU A 148 11.98 0.15 4.69
C LEU A 148 11.80 1.60 4.22
N SER A 149 11.04 2.45 4.93
CA SER A 149 10.88 3.87 4.56
C SER A 149 11.70 4.81 5.46
N LYS A 150 11.56 4.75 6.78
CA LYS A 150 12.35 5.62 7.69
C LYS A 150 13.81 5.19 7.76
N ASP A 151 14.08 3.88 7.72
CA ASP A 151 15.45 3.37 7.74
C ASP A 151 16.10 3.38 6.35
N ILE A 152 15.30 3.33 5.26
CA ILE A 152 15.80 3.61 3.90
C ILE A 152 16.21 5.07 3.79
N ASP A 153 15.42 5.99 4.35
CA ASP A 153 15.73 7.43 4.33
C ASP A 153 16.97 7.78 5.18
N THR A 154 17.27 7.00 6.23
CA THR A 154 18.41 7.25 7.13
C THR A 154 19.61 6.34 6.89
N ASN A 155 19.41 5.02 6.87
CA ASN A 155 20.49 4.03 6.78
C ASN A 155 20.73 3.52 5.34
N PHE A 156 19.75 3.69 4.45
CA PHE A 156 19.77 3.19 3.09
C PHE A 156 19.51 4.30 2.05
N ALA A 157 19.64 5.58 2.48
CA ALA A 157 19.42 6.76 1.64
C ALA A 157 20.15 6.60 0.29
N ASP A 158 19.45 6.82 -0.81
CA ASP A 158 19.94 6.72 -2.19
C ASP A 158 20.48 5.34 -2.62
N ARG A 159 20.31 4.28 -1.80
CA ARG A 159 20.82 2.92 -2.08
C ARG A 159 19.71 1.90 -2.33
N GLY A 160 18.47 2.25 -2.09
CA GLY A 160 17.30 1.40 -2.28
C GLY A 160 16.27 2.02 -3.22
N PHE A 161 15.55 1.19 -3.96
CA PHE A 161 14.39 1.58 -4.74
C PHE A 161 13.16 0.82 -4.24
N GLN A 162 12.21 1.55 -3.67
CA GLN A 162 11.00 0.96 -3.11
C GLN A 162 9.90 0.75 -4.16
N ILE A 163 9.28 -0.42 -4.13
CA ILE A 163 8.08 -0.77 -4.90
C ILE A 163 7.01 -1.20 -3.91
N ARG A 164 5.97 -0.40 -3.74
CA ARG A 164 4.82 -0.78 -2.92
C ARG A 164 3.91 -1.71 -3.70
N VAL A 165 3.73 -2.92 -3.19
CA VAL A 165 2.86 -3.95 -3.76
C VAL A 165 1.53 -3.92 -3.02
N HIS A 166 0.47 -3.57 -3.74
CA HIS A 166 -0.90 -3.54 -3.22
C HIS A 166 -1.60 -4.91 -3.38
N PRO A 167 -2.72 -5.18 -2.71
CA PRO A 167 -3.66 -6.23 -3.12
C PRO A 167 -3.98 -6.15 -4.62
N LEU A 168 -4.59 -7.17 -5.21
CA LEU A 168 -4.94 -7.15 -6.63
C LEU A 168 -5.85 -5.94 -6.91
N SER A 169 -5.47 -5.11 -7.88
CA SER A 169 -6.34 -4.04 -8.38
C SER A 169 -7.57 -4.63 -9.07
N PHE A 170 -8.60 -3.81 -9.32
CA PHE A 170 -9.78 -4.29 -10.05
C PHE A 170 -9.42 -4.82 -11.46
N ALA A 171 -8.43 -4.23 -12.12
CA ALA A 171 -7.94 -4.73 -13.39
C ALA A 171 -7.29 -6.11 -13.25
N GLU A 172 -6.42 -6.31 -12.26
CA GLU A 172 -5.79 -7.60 -11.95
C GLU A 172 -6.82 -8.64 -11.49
N TYR A 173 -7.86 -8.22 -10.74
CA TYR A 173 -9.01 -9.07 -10.39
C TYR A 173 -9.74 -9.54 -11.65
N CYS A 174 -10.06 -8.64 -12.57
CA CYS A 174 -10.71 -8.99 -13.85
C CYS A 174 -9.82 -9.88 -14.73
N GLU A 175 -8.50 -9.66 -14.73
CA GLU A 175 -7.58 -10.54 -15.44
C GLU A 175 -7.60 -11.97 -14.86
N ALA A 176 -7.61 -12.09 -13.54
CA ALA A 176 -7.56 -13.36 -12.84
C ALA A 176 -8.88 -14.16 -12.91
N LYS A 177 -10.02 -13.48 -12.78
CA LYS A 177 -11.37 -14.10 -12.74
C LYS A 177 -12.04 -14.18 -14.09
N GLN A 178 -11.65 -13.33 -15.06
CA GLN A 178 -12.24 -13.21 -16.39
C GLN A 178 -13.78 -13.11 -16.39
N PRO A 179 -14.37 -12.17 -15.61
CA PRO A 179 -15.80 -12.07 -15.46
C PRO A 179 -16.46 -11.61 -16.75
N GLU A 180 -17.61 -12.24 -17.10
CA GLU A 180 -18.45 -11.81 -18.23
C GLU A 180 -19.11 -10.45 -17.96
N ASP A 181 -19.66 -10.27 -16.75
CA ASP A 181 -20.24 -9.01 -16.28
C ASP A 181 -19.28 -8.26 -15.34
N LYS A 182 -18.67 -7.19 -15.85
CA LYS A 182 -17.77 -6.34 -15.09
C LYS A 182 -18.48 -5.49 -14.03
N ALA A 183 -19.80 -5.22 -14.17
CA ALA A 183 -20.54 -4.49 -13.14
C ALA A 183 -20.84 -5.38 -11.94
N ALA A 184 -21.19 -6.64 -12.15
CA ALA A 184 -21.29 -7.64 -11.10
C ALA A 184 -19.93 -7.87 -10.44
N ALA A 185 -18.87 -7.97 -11.23
CA ALA A 185 -17.49 -8.11 -10.76
C ALA A 185 -17.03 -6.92 -9.90
N LEU A 186 -17.38 -5.68 -10.28
CA LEU A 186 -17.08 -4.51 -9.45
C LEU A 186 -17.84 -4.56 -8.12
N SER A 187 -19.11 -4.98 -8.15
CA SER A 187 -19.89 -5.15 -6.92
C SER A 187 -19.27 -6.19 -5.99
N ASP A 188 -18.83 -7.32 -6.54
CA ASP A 188 -18.11 -8.37 -5.80
C ASP A 188 -16.79 -7.85 -5.23
N TYR A 189 -16.01 -7.12 -6.02
CA TYR A 189 -14.74 -6.52 -5.59
C TYR A 189 -14.91 -5.47 -4.48
N LEU A 190 -15.97 -4.66 -4.52
CA LEU A 190 -16.29 -3.71 -3.43
C LEU A 190 -16.63 -4.42 -2.11
N VAL A 191 -17.13 -5.65 -2.17
CA VAL A 191 -17.43 -6.48 -0.98
C VAL A 191 -16.20 -7.22 -0.49
N TRP A 192 -15.52 -7.96 -1.39
CA TRP A 192 -14.51 -8.95 -1.02
C TRP A 192 -13.06 -8.50 -1.20
N GLY A 193 -12.84 -7.38 -1.89
CA GLY A 193 -11.51 -6.82 -2.12
C GLY A 193 -10.64 -7.60 -3.10
N GLY A 194 -9.35 -7.28 -3.06
CA GLY A 194 -8.30 -7.82 -3.95
C GLY A 194 -7.25 -8.67 -3.25
N MET A 195 -7.46 -9.13 -2.01
CA MET A 195 -6.51 -10.04 -1.35
C MET A 195 -6.40 -11.35 -2.15
N PRO A 196 -5.19 -11.75 -2.64
CA PRO A 196 -5.04 -12.81 -3.64
C PRO A 196 -5.71 -14.15 -3.28
N LEU A 197 -5.59 -14.59 -2.02
CA LEU A 197 -6.23 -15.85 -1.59
C LEU A 197 -7.75 -15.70 -1.43
N ALA A 198 -8.26 -14.52 -1.07
CA ALA A 198 -9.69 -14.26 -1.05
C ALA A 198 -10.27 -14.26 -2.48
N VAL A 199 -9.54 -13.68 -3.44
CA VAL A 199 -9.95 -13.69 -4.86
C VAL A 199 -9.90 -15.12 -5.43
N ALA A 200 -8.98 -15.97 -4.97
CA ALA A 200 -8.88 -17.36 -5.42
C ALA A 200 -9.97 -18.27 -4.85
N GLU A 201 -10.59 -17.89 -3.73
CA GLU A 201 -11.61 -18.67 -3.04
C GLU A 201 -12.99 -18.39 -3.65
N ASP A 202 -13.72 -19.43 -4.04
CA ASP A 202 -15.05 -19.32 -4.63
C ASP A 202 -16.18 -19.46 -3.60
N ASP A 203 -15.94 -20.19 -2.48
CA ASP A 203 -16.91 -20.28 -1.38
C ASP A 203 -16.91 -19.00 -0.53
N GLU A 204 -18.03 -18.31 -0.51
CA GLU A 204 -18.17 -17.03 0.21
C GLU A 204 -17.93 -17.17 1.72
N ASN A 205 -18.33 -18.27 2.33
CA ASN A 205 -18.11 -18.50 3.76
C ASN A 205 -16.63 -18.75 4.07
N ALA A 206 -15.93 -19.50 3.21
CA ALA A 206 -14.49 -19.72 3.34
C ALA A 206 -13.73 -18.40 3.12
N ARG A 207 -14.13 -17.60 2.11
CA ARG A 207 -13.60 -16.29 1.83
C ARG A 207 -13.77 -15.34 3.02
N ALA A 208 -14.96 -15.26 3.59
CA ALA A 208 -15.24 -14.45 4.78
C ALA A 208 -14.37 -14.88 5.98
N ARG A 209 -14.33 -16.19 6.29
CA ARG A 209 -13.48 -16.71 7.38
C ARG A 209 -12.00 -16.38 7.16
N TYR A 210 -11.50 -16.51 5.93
CA TYR A 210 -10.12 -16.17 5.61
C TYR A 210 -9.81 -14.69 5.88
N LEU A 211 -10.66 -13.76 5.38
CA LEU A 211 -10.47 -12.33 5.57
C LEU A 211 -10.55 -11.91 7.06
N VAL A 212 -11.47 -12.50 7.82
CA VAL A 212 -11.58 -12.27 9.28
C VAL A 212 -10.31 -12.76 9.99
N SER A 213 -9.84 -13.99 9.67
CA SER A 213 -8.64 -14.54 10.29
C SER A 213 -7.38 -13.73 9.99
N LEU A 214 -7.29 -13.12 8.80
CA LEU A 214 -6.19 -12.22 8.46
C LEU A 214 -6.07 -11.04 9.43
N PHE A 215 -7.19 -10.45 9.82
CA PHE A 215 -7.16 -9.35 10.76
C PHE A 215 -6.70 -9.78 12.15
N ASP A 216 -7.34 -10.80 12.69
CA ASP A 216 -7.15 -11.17 14.11
C ASP A 216 -5.84 -11.90 14.34
N GLU A 217 -5.50 -12.85 13.49
CA GLU A 217 -4.35 -13.73 13.69
C GLU A 217 -3.06 -13.19 13.07
N VAL A 218 -3.16 -12.46 11.96
CA VAL A 218 -1.98 -11.97 11.24
C VAL A 218 -1.66 -10.53 11.65
N TYR A 219 -2.57 -9.58 11.38
CA TYR A 219 -2.22 -8.16 11.50
C TYR A 219 -2.16 -7.71 12.96
N ALA A 220 -3.19 -7.95 13.75
CA ALA A 220 -3.18 -7.56 15.15
C ALA A 220 -2.05 -8.23 15.94
N SER A 221 -1.76 -9.52 15.66
CA SER A 221 -0.65 -10.24 16.27
C SER A 221 0.71 -9.69 15.85
N ASP A 222 0.88 -9.34 14.57
CA ASP A 222 2.12 -8.76 14.05
C ASP A 222 2.41 -7.39 14.68
N ILE A 223 1.43 -6.50 14.72
CA ILE A 223 1.55 -5.17 15.34
C ILE A 223 1.84 -5.30 16.82
N LYS A 224 1.11 -6.17 17.53
CA LYS A 224 1.33 -6.44 18.96
C LYS A 224 2.76 -6.87 19.25
N LYS A 225 3.30 -7.81 18.49
CA LYS A 225 4.68 -8.30 18.63
C LYS A 225 5.71 -7.22 18.31
N ARG A 226 5.50 -6.51 17.20
CA ARG A 226 6.41 -5.49 16.67
C ARG A 226 6.59 -4.33 17.66
N TYR A 227 5.48 -3.80 18.16
CA TYR A 227 5.49 -2.65 19.08
C TYR A 227 5.45 -3.06 20.56
N ARG A 228 5.60 -4.38 20.85
CA ARG A 228 5.62 -4.94 22.21
C ARG A 228 4.43 -4.50 23.05
N LEU A 229 3.25 -4.44 22.43
CA LEU A 229 2.04 -4.03 23.12
C LEU A 229 1.67 -5.08 24.18
N LYS A 230 1.42 -4.63 25.41
CA LYS A 230 0.99 -5.51 26.51
C LYS A 230 -0.39 -6.09 26.25
N ASP A 231 -1.27 -5.27 25.66
CA ASP A 231 -2.63 -5.61 25.33
C ASP A 231 -2.97 -5.08 23.92
N ASP A 232 -3.76 -5.83 23.16
CA ASP A 232 -4.19 -5.47 21.82
C ASP A 232 -5.69 -5.08 21.75
N TYR A 233 -6.36 -5.04 22.92
CA TYR A 233 -7.80 -4.77 22.96
C TYR A 233 -8.15 -3.37 22.41
N VAL A 234 -7.43 -2.33 22.89
CA VAL A 234 -7.62 -0.95 22.40
C VAL A 234 -7.30 -0.85 20.91
N LEU A 235 -6.21 -1.50 20.45
CA LEU A 235 -5.83 -1.55 19.04
C LEU A 235 -6.93 -2.17 18.18
N LYS A 236 -7.49 -3.31 18.60
CA LYS A 236 -8.60 -3.98 17.90
C LYS A 236 -9.84 -3.10 17.81
N ARG A 237 -10.18 -2.38 18.88
CA ARG A 237 -11.30 -1.43 18.87
C ARG A 237 -11.04 -0.22 17.98
N LEU A 238 -9.81 0.27 17.95
CA LEU A 238 -9.42 1.35 17.03
C LEU A 238 -9.56 0.91 15.55
N ILE A 239 -9.19 -0.33 15.25
CA ILE A 239 -9.39 -0.91 13.90
C ILE A 239 -10.89 -0.92 13.55
N ASP A 240 -11.78 -1.30 14.49
CA ASP A 240 -13.23 -1.27 14.26
C ASP A 240 -13.71 0.14 13.91
N VAL A 241 -13.29 1.13 14.71
CA VAL A 241 -13.67 2.55 14.53
C VAL A 241 -13.14 3.09 13.20
N LEU A 242 -11.85 2.85 12.87
CA LEU A 242 -11.27 3.30 11.61
C LEU A 242 -11.92 2.62 10.40
N SER A 243 -12.22 1.31 10.50
CA SER A 243 -12.93 0.59 9.44
C SER A 243 -14.31 1.19 9.18
N SER A 244 -15.04 1.56 10.25
CA SER A 244 -16.34 2.24 10.12
C SER A 244 -16.21 3.67 9.61
N ALA A 245 -15.10 4.37 9.90
CA ALA A 245 -14.85 5.75 9.49
C ALA A 245 -14.11 5.87 8.14
N THR A 246 -13.92 4.76 7.41
CA THR A 246 -13.21 4.77 6.11
C THR A 246 -13.83 5.81 5.16
N GLY A 247 -12.99 6.68 4.58
CA GLY A 247 -13.44 7.78 3.74
C GLY A 247 -14.11 8.95 4.46
N SER A 248 -14.24 8.90 5.79
CA SER A 248 -14.83 9.97 6.60
C SER A 248 -13.76 10.81 7.31
N LEU A 249 -14.05 12.11 7.47
CA LEU A 249 -13.14 13.02 8.17
C LEU A 249 -13.03 12.66 9.66
N THR A 250 -11.83 12.40 10.13
CA THR A 250 -11.56 12.05 11.53
C THR A 250 -10.25 12.65 12.05
N ASN A 251 -10.01 12.54 13.35
CA ASN A 251 -8.76 12.93 14.02
C ASN A 251 -8.58 12.09 15.30
N PRO A 252 -7.40 12.07 15.92
CA PRO A 252 -7.15 11.28 17.13
C PRO A 252 -8.16 11.55 18.26
N HIS A 253 -8.59 12.79 18.43
CA HIS A 253 -9.60 13.15 19.44
C HIS A 253 -10.97 12.54 19.15
N ARG A 254 -11.46 12.58 17.89
CA ARG A 254 -12.72 11.94 17.50
C ARG A 254 -12.65 10.42 17.65
N LEU A 255 -11.52 9.83 17.26
CA LEU A 255 -11.28 8.39 17.41
C LEU A 255 -11.28 8.00 18.89
N ARG A 256 -10.62 8.78 19.75
CA ARG A 256 -10.64 8.57 21.19
C ARG A 256 -12.06 8.61 21.75
N ASN A 257 -12.83 9.65 21.42
CA ASN A 257 -14.22 9.78 21.90
C ASN A 257 -15.10 8.60 21.47
N ALA A 258 -14.91 8.10 20.23
CA ALA A 258 -15.58 6.89 19.77
C ALA A 258 -15.15 5.66 20.58
N LEU A 259 -13.87 5.55 20.91
CA LEU A 259 -13.35 4.47 21.77
C LEU A 259 -13.89 4.58 23.21
N GLU A 260 -13.96 5.76 23.79
CA GLU A 260 -14.50 6.00 25.15
C GLU A 260 -15.98 5.56 25.28
N SER A 261 -16.76 5.68 24.21
CA SER A 261 -18.14 5.19 24.21
C SER A 261 -18.25 3.67 24.39
N VAL A 262 -17.18 2.92 24.10
CA VAL A 262 -17.11 1.45 24.17
C VAL A 262 -16.26 0.96 25.33
N LEU A 263 -15.27 1.76 25.74
CA LEU A 263 -14.30 1.43 26.79
C LEU A 263 -14.65 2.17 28.08
N LYS A 264 -14.52 1.50 29.23
CA LYS A 264 -14.74 2.15 30.56
C LYS A 264 -13.75 3.26 30.87
N ALA A 265 -12.53 3.19 30.27
CA ALA A 265 -11.49 4.22 30.34
C ALA A 265 -10.84 4.29 28.95
N GLY A 266 -10.91 5.43 28.30
CA GLY A 266 -10.32 5.64 26.98
C GLY A 266 -8.81 5.84 27.03
N PRO A 267 -8.07 5.52 25.93
CA PRO A 267 -6.67 5.87 25.76
C PRO A 267 -6.50 7.40 25.64
N SER A 268 -5.27 7.90 25.79
CA SER A 268 -4.96 9.30 25.47
C SER A 268 -4.98 9.54 23.95
N ASP A 269 -5.16 10.80 23.52
CA ASP A 269 -5.07 11.19 22.09
C ASP A 269 -3.71 10.78 21.50
N HIS A 270 -2.63 10.89 22.26
CA HIS A 270 -1.29 10.46 21.87
C HIS A 270 -1.21 8.94 21.64
N THR A 271 -1.84 8.14 22.52
CA THR A 271 -1.90 6.68 22.34
C THR A 271 -2.68 6.31 21.09
N VAL A 272 -3.79 7.00 20.82
CA VAL A 272 -4.57 6.79 19.59
C VAL A 272 -3.75 7.15 18.36
N ALA A 273 -3.06 8.29 18.37
CA ALA A 273 -2.20 8.71 17.27
C ALA A 273 -1.09 7.68 16.97
N ASN A 274 -0.41 7.19 18.02
CA ASN A 274 0.61 6.14 17.86
C ASN A 274 0.01 4.84 17.26
N TYR A 275 -1.18 4.45 17.71
CA TYR A 275 -1.81 3.23 17.19
C TYR A 275 -2.27 3.39 15.73
N VAL A 276 -2.72 4.58 15.33
CA VAL A 276 -2.98 4.89 13.92
C VAL A 276 -1.68 4.75 13.11
N GLU A 277 -0.58 5.34 13.57
CA GLU A 277 0.74 5.19 12.92
C GLU A 277 1.14 3.70 12.79
N TYR A 278 0.88 2.87 13.80
CA TYR A 278 1.15 1.41 13.72
C TYR A 278 0.32 0.69 12.66
N LEU A 279 -0.92 1.13 12.44
CA LEU A 279 -1.80 0.59 11.41
C LEU A 279 -1.34 1.01 10.01
N GLU A 280 -0.85 2.24 9.87
CA GLU A 280 -0.24 2.74 8.63
C GLU A 280 1.07 2.03 8.33
N ASP A 281 1.92 1.83 9.33
CA ASP A 281 3.17 1.07 9.23
C ASP A 281 2.94 -0.40 8.82
N ALA A 282 1.80 -0.97 9.19
CA ALA A 282 1.38 -2.30 8.76
C ALA A 282 0.69 -2.32 7.39
N PHE A 283 0.58 -1.17 6.73
CA PHE A 283 -0.15 -0.99 5.47
C PHE A 283 -1.64 -1.39 5.56
N LEU A 284 -2.28 -1.27 6.72
CA LEU A 284 -3.70 -1.56 6.86
C LEU A 284 -4.59 -0.39 6.47
N PHE A 285 -4.12 0.81 6.77
CA PHE A 285 -4.76 2.07 6.41
C PHE A 285 -3.74 3.03 5.82
N SER A 286 -4.22 3.93 4.99
CA SER A 286 -3.44 5.04 4.45
C SER A 286 -4.16 6.35 4.74
N GLU A 287 -3.42 7.35 5.24
CA GLU A 287 -3.98 8.69 5.43
C GLU A 287 -4.06 9.46 4.11
N ALA A 288 -5.09 10.29 3.96
CA ALA A 288 -5.18 11.34 2.96
C ALA A 288 -5.22 12.69 3.67
N LYS A 289 -4.20 13.51 3.41
CA LYS A 289 -4.07 14.85 3.99
C LYS A 289 -5.08 15.79 3.37
N ARG A 290 -5.48 16.82 4.11
CA ARG A 290 -6.36 17.84 3.57
C ARG A 290 -5.56 18.97 2.97
N TRP A 291 -5.92 19.32 1.75
CA TRP A 291 -5.35 20.44 1.00
C TRP A 291 -6.39 21.56 0.84
N ASP A 292 -6.10 22.74 1.39
CA ASP A 292 -6.87 23.94 1.12
C ASP A 292 -6.54 24.43 -0.30
N VAL A 293 -7.49 24.24 -1.22
CA VAL A 293 -7.29 24.50 -2.66
C VAL A 293 -6.99 25.98 -2.92
N LYS A 294 -7.71 26.90 -2.25
CA LYS A 294 -7.55 28.34 -2.40
C LYS A 294 -6.38 28.88 -1.59
N GLY A 295 -6.24 28.43 -0.34
CA GLY A 295 -5.15 28.82 0.57
C GLY A 295 -3.80 28.19 0.22
N LYS A 296 -3.76 27.17 -0.67
CA LYS A 296 -2.57 26.44 -1.12
C LYS A 296 -1.69 25.96 0.04
N ARG A 297 -2.33 25.35 1.05
CA ARG A 297 -1.66 24.83 2.25
C ARG A 297 -2.31 23.54 2.74
N TYR A 298 -1.52 22.72 3.42
CA TYR A 298 -2.06 21.56 4.15
C TYR A 298 -2.79 22.01 5.41
N LEU A 299 -3.82 21.25 5.78
CA LEU A 299 -4.56 21.39 7.02
C LEU A 299 -4.22 20.18 7.89
N ASP A 300 -3.81 20.42 9.13
CA ASP A 300 -3.38 19.35 10.03
C ASP A 300 -4.50 18.37 10.34
N TYR A 301 -5.71 18.84 10.61
CA TYR A 301 -6.88 18.01 10.96
C TYR A 301 -8.19 18.68 10.53
N PRO A 302 -9.28 17.89 10.35
CA PRO A 302 -9.33 16.43 10.33
C PRO A 302 -8.75 15.82 9.03
N LEU A 303 -8.39 14.53 9.07
CA LEU A 303 -7.87 13.76 7.94
C LEU A 303 -8.89 12.70 7.50
N LYS A 304 -8.71 12.09 6.32
CA LYS A 304 -9.38 10.85 5.95
C LYS A 304 -8.42 9.67 6.02
N TYR A 305 -8.95 8.50 6.31
CA TYR A 305 -8.21 7.23 6.25
C TYR A 305 -8.93 6.26 5.33
N TYR A 306 -8.17 5.59 4.48
CA TYR A 306 -8.66 4.59 3.56
C TYR A 306 -8.05 3.23 3.91
N SER A 307 -8.88 2.19 3.87
CA SER A 307 -8.40 0.82 4.05
C SER A 307 -7.60 0.38 2.83
N GLU A 308 -6.52 -0.37 3.03
CA GLU A 308 -5.72 -0.92 1.94
C GLU A 308 -6.54 -1.88 1.06
N ASP A 309 -7.56 -2.53 1.61
CA ASP A 309 -8.41 -3.47 0.89
C ASP A 309 -9.87 -3.41 1.39
N PRO A 310 -10.87 -3.28 0.49
CA PRO A 310 -12.29 -3.24 0.88
C PRO A 310 -12.73 -4.51 1.62
N GLY A 311 -12.27 -5.69 1.17
CA GLY A 311 -12.63 -6.97 1.78
C GLY A 311 -12.15 -7.09 3.22
N LEU A 312 -10.95 -6.59 3.51
CA LEU A 312 -10.43 -6.52 4.88
C LEU A 312 -11.28 -5.59 5.75
N ARG A 313 -11.63 -4.40 5.23
CA ARG A 313 -12.53 -3.47 5.95
C ARG A 313 -13.88 -4.10 6.25
N ASN A 314 -14.50 -4.72 5.24
CA ASN A 314 -15.82 -5.33 5.36
C ASN A 314 -15.80 -6.54 6.30
N ALA A 315 -14.76 -7.37 6.23
CA ALA A 315 -14.56 -8.50 7.15
C ALA A 315 -14.48 -8.03 8.60
N ARG A 316 -13.79 -6.91 8.85
CA ARG A 316 -13.69 -6.33 10.19
C ARG A 316 -15.03 -5.87 10.75
N LEU A 317 -15.92 -5.39 9.90
CA LEU A 317 -17.28 -5.00 10.25
C LEU A 317 -18.30 -6.16 10.14
N GLY A 318 -17.82 -7.40 9.91
CA GLY A 318 -18.66 -8.59 9.79
C GLY A 318 -19.56 -8.57 8.56
N PHE A 319 -19.19 -7.88 7.50
CA PHE A 319 -19.93 -7.72 6.23
C PHE A 319 -21.37 -7.14 6.40
N ARG A 320 -21.64 -6.44 7.51
CA ARG A 320 -22.98 -5.93 7.82
C ARG A 320 -23.32 -4.64 7.09
N ASP A 321 -22.34 -3.75 6.99
CA ASP A 321 -22.53 -2.40 6.43
C ASP A 321 -21.50 -2.17 5.31
N VAL A 322 -21.75 -2.80 4.17
CA VAL A 322 -21.00 -2.53 2.94
C VAL A 322 -21.61 -1.26 2.34
N GLU A 323 -21.00 -0.12 2.61
CA GLU A 323 -21.41 1.19 2.06
C GLU A 323 -20.81 1.34 0.66
N PRO A 324 -21.51 0.98 -0.45
CA PRO A 324 -20.90 0.88 -1.77
C PRO A 324 -20.27 2.17 -2.27
N SER A 325 -20.83 3.34 -1.86
CA SER A 325 -20.28 4.65 -2.24
C SER A 325 -18.93 4.90 -1.59
N HIS A 326 -18.80 4.64 -0.28
CA HIS A 326 -17.53 4.77 0.44
C HIS A 326 -16.52 3.74 -0.03
N MET A 327 -16.95 2.51 -0.35
CA MET A 327 -16.06 1.49 -0.88
C MET A 327 -15.58 1.83 -2.30
N LEU A 328 -16.41 2.43 -3.13
CA LEU A 328 -15.97 2.91 -4.45
C LEU A 328 -14.92 4.03 -4.29
N GLU A 329 -15.17 5.01 -3.41
CA GLU A 329 -14.20 6.06 -3.09
C GLU A 329 -12.88 5.45 -2.59
N ASN A 330 -12.93 4.49 -1.68
CA ASN A 330 -11.75 3.77 -1.19
C ASN A 330 -10.99 3.04 -2.31
N VAL A 331 -11.69 2.36 -3.20
CA VAL A 331 -11.08 1.65 -4.34
C VAL A 331 -10.41 2.64 -5.31
N ILE A 332 -11.05 3.77 -5.59
CA ILE A 332 -10.46 4.82 -6.44
C ILE A 332 -9.22 5.42 -5.77
N PHE A 333 -9.25 5.67 -4.45
CA PHE A 333 -8.07 6.12 -3.70
C PHE A 333 -6.90 5.13 -3.84
N ASN A 334 -7.15 3.86 -3.58
CA ASN A 334 -6.13 2.81 -3.66
C ASN A 334 -5.56 2.68 -5.09
N GLU A 335 -6.42 2.76 -6.10
CA GLU A 335 -6.00 2.72 -7.51
C GLU A 335 -5.12 3.91 -7.88
N LEU A 336 -5.46 5.12 -7.42
CA LEU A 336 -4.63 6.32 -7.64
C LEU A 336 -3.26 6.17 -6.98
N CYS A 337 -3.20 5.65 -5.75
CA CYS A 337 -1.95 5.38 -5.04
C CYS A 337 -1.12 4.31 -5.77
N ALA A 338 -1.75 3.22 -6.23
CA ALA A 338 -1.09 2.16 -6.99
C ALA A 338 -0.54 2.65 -8.34
N ARG A 339 -1.15 3.68 -8.93
CA ARG A 339 -0.64 4.39 -10.13
C ARG A 339 0.48 5.39 -9.83
N GLY A 340 0.98 5.44 -8.59
CA GLY A 340 2.08 6.31 -8.15
C GLY A 340 1.67 7.77 -7.96
N CYS A 341 0.40 8.06 -7.74
CA CYS A 341 -0.06 9.41 -7.44
C CYS A 341 0.05 9.71 -5.94
N GLN A 342 0.41 10.94 -5.61
CA GLN A 342 0.15 11.49 -4.29
C GLN A 342 -1.30 11.99 -4.26
N VAL A 343 -2.08 11.53 -3.29
CA VAL A 343 -3.51 11.78 -3.22
C VAL A 343 -3.86 12.47 -1.91
N ASP A 344 -4.41 13.67 -2.02
CA ASP A 344 -4.89 14.48 -0.90
C ASP A 344 -6.41 14.68 -1.01
N VAL A 345 -7.07 15.12 0.05
CA VAL A 345 -8.47 15.54 0.05
C VAL A 345 -8.54 17.05 -0.12
N GLY A 346 -9.31 17.53 -1.10
CA GLY A 346 -9.45 18.94 -1.36
C GLY A 346 -10.47 19.64 -0.45
N VAL A 347 -10.19 20.88 -0.06
CA VAL A 347 -11.12 21.73 0.66
C VAL A 347 -11.33 23.02 -0.12
N VAL A 348 -12.58 23.37 -0.39
CA VAL A 348 -12.98 24.58 -1.11
C VAL A 348 -14.03 25.33 -0.31
N ASP A 349 -13.75 26.60 0.04
CA ASP A 349 -14.72 27.45 0.68
C ASP A 349 -15.64 28.10 -0.37
N VAL A 350 -16.96 27.94 -0.22
CA VAL A 350 -18.00 28.51 -1.07
C VAL A 350 -18.98 29.29 -0.18
N GLY A 351 -18.85 30.61 -0.13
CA GLY A 351 -19.52 31.43 0.86
C GLY A 351 -19.05 31.04 2.26
N ASP A 352 -20.00 30.82 3.17
CA ASP A 352 -19.71 30.42 4.57
C ASP A 352 -19.60 28.91 4.77
N ARG A 353 -19.65 28.11 3.70
CA ARG A 353 -19.61 26.65 3.77
C ARG A 353 -18.34 26.09 3.16
N ARG A 354 -17.78 25.09 3.85
CA ARG A 354 -16.71 24.24 3.33
C ARG A 354 -17.28 23.09 2.54
N HIS A 355 -16.75 22.92 1.33
CA HIS A 355 -17.03 21.79 0.47
C HIS A 355 -15.77 20.95 0.31
N GLU A 356 -15.95 19.68 0.07
CA GLU A 356 -14.87 18.72 -0.12
C GLU A 356 -14.76 18.36 -1.61
N ILE A 357 -13.52 18.22 -2.09
CA ILE A 357 -13.19 17.51 -3.31
C ILE A 357 -12.58 16.19 -2.84
N ASP A 358 -13.13 15.06 -3.28
CA ASP A 358 -12.73 13.76 -2.77
C ASP A 358 -11.22 13.55 -2.95
N PHE A 359 -10.66 13.88 -4.11
CA PHE A 359 -9.22 13.73 -4.34
C PHE A 359 -8.59 14.92 -5.07
N VAL A 360 -7.47 15.35 -4.53
CA VAL A 360 -6.49 16.21 -5.19
C VAL A 360 -5.30 15.34 -5.54
N VAL A 361 -5.19 14.99 -6.81
CA VAL A 361 -4.17 14.08 -7.33
C VAL A 361 -2.98 14.87 -7.82
N ASN A 362 -1.80 14.63 -7.24
CA ASN A 362 -0.55 15.22 -7.67
C ASN A 362 0.33 14.14 -8.30
N ARG A 363 0.71 14.32 -9.57
CA ARG A 363 1.68 13.50 -10.28
C ARG A 363 2.31 14.34 -11.39
N VAL A 364 3.64 14.33 -11.49
CA VAL A 364 4.32 15.05 -12.58
C VAL A 364 3.82 14.51 -13.93
N PRO A 365 3.38 15.39 -14.88
CA PRO A 365 3.57 16.85 -14.88
C PRO A 365 2.39 17.66 -14.33
N GLY A 366 1.31 17.08 -13.78
CA GLY A 366 0.10 17.83 -13.52
C GLY A 366 -0.59 17.55 -12.18
N LYS A 367 -1.65 18.32 -11.96
CA LYS A 367 -2.61 18.18 -10.85
C LYS A 367 -4.01 17.96 -11.42
N LEU A 368 -4.77 17.07 -10.77
CA LEU A 368 -6.13 16.73 -11.17
C LEU A 368 -7.04 16.70 -9.93
N TYR A 369 -8.22 17.32 -10.02
CA TYR A 369 -9.27 17.22 -9.02
C TYR A 369 -10.27 16.15 -9.44
N ILE A 370 -10.56 15.23 -8.54
CA ILE A 370 -11.48 14.12 -8.80
C ILE A 370 -12.61 14.14 -7.77
N GLN A 371 -13.84 14.01 -8.26
CA GLN A 371 -15.02 13.72 -7.46
C GLN A 371 -15.54 12.33 -7.85
N VAL A 372 -16.00 11.56 -6.86
CA VAL A 372 -16.48 10.19 -7.06
C VAL A 372 -17.93 10.08 -6.61
N ALA A 373 -18.80 9.58 -7.46
CA ALA A 373 -20.19 9.34 -7.13
C ALA A 373 -20.66 8.00 -7.69
N LEU A 374 -21.16 7.12 -6.84
CA LEU A 374 -21.71 5.85 -7.30
C LEU A 374 -22.92 6.05 -8.20
N GLU A 375 -23.80 6.99 -7.83
CA GLU A 375 -25.02 7.32 -8.56
C GLU A 375 -25.32 8.82 -8.48
N LEU A 376 -25.88 9.36 -9.56
CA LEU A 376 -26.38 10.74 -9.63
C LEU A 376 -27.85 10.73 -10.10
N PRO A 377 -28.79 10.36 -9.22
CA PRO A 377 -30.17 10.11 -9.61
C PRO A 377 -30.93 11.37 -10.02
N THR A 378 -30.44 12.56 -9.60
CA THR A 378 -31.10 13.84 -9.89
C THR A 378 -30.10 14.89 -10.34
N ASP A 379 -30.59 15.88 -11.12
CA ASP A 379 -29.79 17.05 -11.54
C ASP A 379 -29.31 17.88 -10.33
N GLU A 380 -30.08 17.88 -9.25
CA GLU A 380 -29.71 18.58 -8.02
C GLU A 380 -28.51 17.89 -7.37
N LYS A 381 -28.54 16.56 -7.20
CA LYS A 381 -27.41 15.79 -6.67
C LYS A 381 -26.19 15.98 -7.54
N ARG A 382 -26.35 15.93 -8.88
CA ARG A 382 -25.26 16.19 -9.82
C ARG A 382 -24.66 17.59 -9.63
N ARG A 383 -25.49 18.61 -9.47
CA ARG A 383 -25.02 19.98 -9.19
C ARG A 383 -24.25 20.09 -7.89
N GLN A 384 -24.70 19.40 -6.85
CA GLN A 384 -24.02 19.35 -5.54
C GLN A 384 -22.62 18.71 -5.65
N GLU A 385 -22.50 17.57 -6.34
CA GLU A 385 -21.22 16.88 -6.54
C GLU A 385 -20.24 17.69 -7.40
N LEU A 386 -20.73 18.43 -8.39
CA LEU A 386 -19.88 19.26 -9.25
C LEU A 386 -19.54 20.62 -8.63
N LEU A 387 -20.24 21.07 -7.58
CA LEU A 387 -20.02 22.38 -6.99
C LEU A 387 -18.59 22.63 -6.51
N PRO A 388 -17.94 21.71 -5.75
CA PRO A 388 -16.56 21.91 -5.30
C PRO A 388 -15.59 22.04 -6.48
N LEU A 389 -15.75 21.19 -7.50
CA LEU A 389 -14.91 21.24 -8.70
C LEU A 389 -15.05 22.55 -9.47
N ARG A 390 -16.27 23.09 -9.59
CA ARG A 390 -16.55 24.34 -10.28
C ARG A 390 -16.05 25.58 -9.51
N ARG A 391 -15.92 25.45 -8.20
CA ARG A 391 -15.53 26.54 -7.29
C ARG A 391 -14.09 26.49 -6.82
N SER A 392 -13.27 25.61 -7.39
CA SER A 392 -11.83 25.57 -7.12
C SER A 392 -11.10 26.85 -7.58
N ASP A 393 -11.69 27.60 -8.54
CA ASP A 393 -11.20 28.87 -9.06
C ASP A 393 -9.74 28.81 -9.59
N ASP A 394 -9.37 27.67 -10.20
CA ASP A 394 -8.08 27.45 -10.81
C ASP A 394 -8.22 26.73 -12.16
N PHE A 395 -7.10 26.60 -12.88
CA PHE A 395 -7.03 26.01 -14.22
C PHE A 395 -6.68 24.52 -14.21
N PHE A 396 -6.60 23.89 -13.04
CA PHE A 396 -6.31 22.46 -12.98
C PHE A 396 -7.47 21.64 -13.55
N ARG A 397 -7.12 20.50 -14.13
CA ARG A 397 -8.09 19.59 -14.70
C ARG A 397 -9.01 19.03 -13.63
N LYS A 398 -10.22 18.71 -14.05
CA LYS A 398 -11.29 18.22 -13.17
C LYS A 398 -11.90 16.97 -13.79
N MET A 399 -12.18 15.99 -12.95
CA MET A 399 -12.77 14.72 -13.34
C MET A 399 -13.92 14.35 -12.39
N LEU A 400 -14.98 13.84 -12.94
CA LEU A 400 -16.08 13.21 -12.23
C LEU A 400 -16.09 11.72 -12.60
N ILE A 401 -15.82 10.85 -11.63
CA ILE A 401 -15.99 9.40 -11.78
C ILE A 401 -17.39 9.08 -11.29
N VAL A 402 -18.28 8.63 -12.20
CA VAL A 402 -19.68 8.43 -11.87
C VAL A 402 -20.24 7.14 -12.42
N GLY A 403 -20.98 6.42 -11.56
CA GLY A 403 -21.62 5.16 -11.91
C GLY A 403 -20.60 4.07 -12.25
N ARG A 404 -21.09 3.00 -12.87
CA ARG A 404 -20.28 1.84 -13.23
C ARG A 404 -19.71 1.94 -14.64
N TYR A 405 -20.56 2.30 -15.61
CA TYR A 405 -20.22 2.42 -17.02
C TYR A 405 -20.27 3.87 -17.50
N GLY A 406 -19.54 4.18 -18.53
CA GLY A 406 -19.51 5.47 -19.20
C GLY A 406 -18.13 5.72 -19.79
N ALA A 407 -18.05 5.85 -21.12
CA ALA A 407 -16.80 6.24 -21.78
C ALA A 407 -16.40 7.67 -21.35
N PRO A 408 -15.10 8.00 -21.31
CA PRO A 408 -14.66 9.35 -21.00
C PRO A 408 -15.29 10.37 -21.96
N ARG A 409 -15.91 11.41 -21.41
CA ARG A 409 -16.46 12.52 -22.17
C ARG A 409 -16.16 13.85 -21.50
N LEU A 410 -15.92 14.88 -22.29
CA LEU A 410 -15.76 16.23 -21.79
C LEU A 410 -17.12 16.91 -21.69
N THR A 411 -17.44 17.46 -20.54
CA THR A 411 -18.66 18.27 -20.32
C THR A 411 -18.47 19.69 -20.86
N SER A 412 -19.58 20.45 -21.02
CA SER A 412 -19.55 21.83 -21.50
C SER A 412 -18.74 22.78 -20.61
N ASP A 413 -18.54 22.43 -19.34
CA ASP A 413 -17.78 23.17 -18.35
C ASP A 413 -16.33 22.62 -18.14
N GLY A 414 -15.87 21.79 -19.10
CA GLY A 414 -14.47 21.33 -19.12
C GLY A 414 -14.13 20.24 -18.10
N ILE A 415 -15.13 19.58 -17.52
CA ILE A 415 -14.94 18.45 -16.59
C ILE A 415 -14.97 17.15 -17.38
N VAL A 416 -13.98 16.29 -17.19
CA VAL A 416 -13.97 14.93 -17.75
C VAL A 416 -14.89 14.05 -16.90
N GLU A 417 -15.91 13.47 -17.53
CA GLU A 417 -16.79 12.51 -16.87
C GLU A 417 -16.52 11.11 -17.40
N VAL A 418 -16.39 10.13 -16.50
CA VAL A 418 -16.07 8.75 -16.83
C VAL A 418 -16.71 7.78 -15.83
N GLY A 419 -17.07 6.58 -16.30
CA GLY A 419 -17.51 5.50 -15.39
C GLY A 419 -16.36 4.88 -14.59
N ALA A 420 -16.67 4.34 -13.42
CA ALA A 420 -15.68 3.73 -12.55
C ALA A 420 -14.97 2.53 -13.21
N ILE A 421 -15.71 1.68 -13.93
CA ILE A 421 -15.13 0.50 -14.60
C ILE A 421 -14.12 0.89 -15.67
N PRO A 422 -14.43 1.77 -16.66
CA PRO A 422 -13.43 2.24 -17.61
C PRO A 422 -12.22 2.88 -16.91
N PHE A 423 -12.44 3.71 -15.87
CA PHE A 423 -11.35 4.33 -15.14
C PHE A 423 -10.42 3.30 -14.50
N LEU A 424 -10.97 2.28 -13.83
CA LEU A 424 -10.20 1.24 -13.14
C LEU A 424 -9.48 0.29 -14.10
N LEU A 425 -10.03 0.06 -15.31
CA LEU A 425 -9.46 -0.87 -16.28
C LEU A 425 -8.47 -0.21 -17.25
N ASP A 426 -8.61 1.08 -17.53
CA ASP A 426 -7.77 1.80 -18.50
C ASP A 426 -6.98 2.93 -17.82
N ARG A 427 -5.70 2.68 -17.57
CA ARG A 427 -4.78 3.65 -16.95
C ARG A 427 -4.56 4.90 -17.82
N THR A 428 -4.68 4.77 -19.14
CA THR A 428 -4.46 5.91 -20.06
C THR A 428 -5.46 7.04 -19.85
N ILE A 429 -6.62 6.76 -19.23
CA ILE A 429 -7.63 7.78 -18.89
C ILE A 429 -7.05 8.80 -17.90
N LEU A 430 -6.39 8.33 -16.84
CA LEU A 430 -5.73 9.19 -15.86
C LEU A 430 -4.54 9.94 -16.50
N ASP A 431 -3.73 9.25 -17.28
CA ASP A 431 -2.55 9.84 -17.93
C ASP A 431 -2.94 10.96 -18.88
N LYS A 432 -3.97 10.74 -19.72
CA LYS A 432 -4.52 11.77 -20.62
C LYS A 432 -5.12 12.96 -19.84
N ALA A 433 -5.79 12.68 -18.71
CA ALA A 433 -6.37 13.73 -17.89
C ALA A 433 -5.30 14.58 -17.19
N LEU A 434 -4.12 14.03 -16.89
CA LEU A 434 -3.00 14.75 -16.30
C LEU A 434 -2.13 15.47 -17.32
N ALA A 435 -1.97 14.91 -18.54
CA ALA A 435 -1.11 15.46 -19.58
C ALA A 435 -1.73 16.68 -20.32
N GLY A 436 -3.03 16.84 -20.26
CA GLY A 436 -3.71 17.96 -20.88
C GLY A 436 -4.42 17.63 -22.14
#